data_aa08633ce772fe196201c2dc30a7fc8c
#
_entry.id   aa08633ce772fe196201c2dc30a7fc8c
#
_cell.length_a   1.000
_cell.length_b   1.000
_cell.length_c   1.000
_cell.angle_alpha   90.00
_cell.angle_beta   90.00
_cell.angle_gamma   90.00
#
_symmetry.space_group_name_H-M   'P 1'
#
loop_
_entity.id
_entity.type
_entity.pdbx_description
1 polymer ?
#
loop_
_entity_poly.entity_id
_entity_poly.type
_entity_poly.pdbx_seq_one_letter_code
_entity_poly.pdbx_strand_id
1 'polypeptide(L)'
;MSQLIGYRVIQGIGGGALMPIAFTIIFDIFPPEKRGKMTGLIGAVFGVSSVFGPLMGAFITETLSWHWIFYINVPIGAVALYLIARHYKETLEPQKQKIDWLGASTLVIAVVCLMFALELGGEAYSWTSPSLISLFGFAFAAFIVFIFAERRAEEPIISFWMFKKKIICHIANHCFYLR
;
A
#
# COMPACT_ATOMS: atom_id res chain seq x y z
N MET A 1 -2.15 10.06 23.98
CA MET A 1 -1.25 9.51 22.92
C MET A 1 -1.61 8.08 22.51
N SER A 2 -1.75 7.12 23.42
CA SER A 2 -2.04 5.71 23.08
C SER A 2 -3.32 5.50 22.25
N GLN A 3 -4.38 6.24 22.54
CA GLN A 3 -5.62 6.17 21.76
C GLN A 3 -5.44 6.63 20.31
N LEU A 4 -4.66 7.68 20.07
CA LEU A 4 -4.37 8.17 18.73
C LEU A 4 -3.61 7.12 17.90
N ILE A 5 -2.65 6.43 18.52
CA ILE A 5 -1.91 5.34 17.88
C ILE A 5 -2.88 4.22 17.48
N GLY A 6 -3.78 3.80 18.38
CA GLY A 6 -4.78 2.78 18.08
C GLY A 6 -5.69 3.15 16.89
N TYR A 7 -6.20 4.37 16.84
CA TYR A 7 -7.00 4.86 15.72
C TYR A 7 -6.20 4.93 14.42
N ARG A 8 -4.92 5.28 14.48
CA ARG A 8 -4.02 5.28 13.31
C ARG A 8 -3.76 3.89 12.76
N VAL A 9 -3.65 2.88 13.61
CA VAL A 9 -3.53 1.49 13.17
C VAL A 9 -4.77 1.06 12.39
N ILE A 10 -5.98 1.31 12.94
CA ILE A 10 -7.24 0.99 12.26
C ILE A 10 -7.36 1.75 10.93
N GLN A 11 -7.02 3.04 10.92
CA GLN A 11 -7.01 3.86 9.71
C GLN A 11 -6.02 3.32 8.67
N GLY A 12 -4.84 2.87 9.10
CA GLY A 12 -3.82 2.31 8.21
C GLY A 12 -4.26 1.02 7.55
N ILE A 13 -4.95 0.13 8.27
CA ILE A 13 -5.54 -1.10 7.71
C ILE A 13 -6.55 -0.74 6.61
N GLY A 14 -7.48 0.18 6.88
CA GLY A 14 -8.47 0.61 5.89
C GLY A 14 -7.83 1.33 4.70
N GLY A 15 -6.90 2.25 4.97
CA GLY A 15 -6.19 3.02 3.94
C GLY A 15 -5.35 2.15 3.01
N GLY A 16 -4.71 1.11 3.56
CA GLY A 16 -3.92 0.16 2.77
C GLY A 16 -4.75 -0.65 1.76
N ALA A 17 -6.03 -0.87 2.05
CA ALA A 17 -6.94 -1.57 1.14
C ALA A 17 -7.47 -0.69 -0.01
N LEU A 18 -7.46 0.64 0.12
CA LEU A 18 -8.11 1.53 -0.84
C LEU A 18 -7.52 1.43 -2.25
N MET A 19 -6.20 1.44 -2.38
CA MET A 19 -5.52 1.38 -3.69
C MET A 19 -5.77 0.05 -4.41
N PRO A 20 -5.54 -1.12 -3.81
CA PRO A 20 -5.84 -2.40 -4.45
C PRO A 20 -7.31 -2.50 -4.87
N ILE A 21 -8.25 -2.09 -4.02
CA ILE A 21 -9.68 -2.12 -4.33
C ILE A 21 -10.00 -1.20 -5.51
N ALA A 22 -9.45 0.03 -5.55
CA ALA A 22 -9.66 0.95 -6.66
C ALA A 22 -9.18 0.37 -8.00
N PHE A 23 -8.02 -0.29 -8.03
CA PHE A 23 -7.52 -0.96 -9.22
C PHE A 23 -8.40 -2.16 -9.60
N THR A 24 -8.84 -2.96 -8.64
CA THR A 24 -9.73 -4.10 -8.90
C THR A 24 -11.04 -3.62 -9.55
N ILE A 25 -11.66 -2.56 -9.03
CA ILE A 25 -12.87 -1.97 -9.60
C ILE A 25 -12.63 -1.48 -11.04
N ILE A 26 -11.48 -0.84 -11.31
CA ILE A 26 -11.15 -0.40 -12.68
C ILE A 26 -11.00 -1.60 -13.62
N PHE A 27 -10.31 -2.65 -13.18
CA PHE A 27 -10.10 -3.83 -14.01
C PHE A 27 -11.38 -4.65 -14.23
N ASP A 28 -12.33 -4.56 -13.31
CA ASP A 28 -13.64 -5.21 -13.44
C ASP A 28 -14.58 -4.43 -14.37
N ILE A 29 -14.67 -3.11 -14.22
CA ILE A 29 -15.63 -2.28 -14.96
C ILE A 29 -15.15 -1.92 -16.37
N PHE A 30 -13.84 -1.66 -16.54
CA PHE A 30 -13.32 -1.12 -17.81
C PHE A 30 -12.65 -2.18 -18.69
N PRO A 31 -12.93 -2.16 -20.01
CA PRO A 31 -12.25 -3.02 -20.97
C PRO A 31 -10.75 -2.69 -21.04
N PRO A 32 -9.89 -3.65 -21.46
CA PRO A 32 -8.43 -3.52 -21.46
C PRO A 32 -7.90 -2.22 -22.10
N GLU A 33 -8.54 -1.75 -23.18
CA GLU A 33 -8.13 -0.56 -23.93
C GLU A 33 -8.28 0.73 -23.12
N LYS A 34 -9.21 0.76 -22.17
CA LYS A 34 -9.49 1.93 -21.32
C LYS A 34 -8.80 1.89 -19.95
N ARG A 35 -8.31 0.72 -19.54
CA ARG A 35 -7.66 0.53 -18.22
C ARG A 35 -6.46 1.44 -18.03
N GLY A 36 -5.60 1.57 -19.05
CA GLY A 36 -4.44 2.45 -18.99
C GLY A 36 -4.80 3.92 -18.75
N LYS A 37 -5.85 4.42 -19.42
CA LYS A 37 -6.35 5.78 -19.22
C LYS A 37 -6.89 5.99 -17.79
N MET A 38 -7.64 5.02 -17.26
CA MET A 38 -8.22 5.11 -15.91
C MET A 38 -7.13 5.02 -14.83
N THR A 39 -6.17 4.13 -15.02
CA THR A 39 -4.99 4.04 -14.13
C THR A 39 -4.17 5.34 -14.16
N GLY A 40 -3.97 5.93 -15.35
CA GLY A 40 -3.32 7.24 -15.49
C GLY A 40 -4.07 8.36 -14.77
N LEU A 41 -5.41 8.33 -14.79
CA LEU A 41 -6.23 9.28 -14.03
C LEU A 41 -6.03 9.16 -12.51
N ILE A 42 -5.98 7.94 -11.98
CA ILE A 42 -5.63 7.72 -10.56
C ILE A 42 -4.25 8.31 -10.25
N GLY A 43 -3.26 8.06 -11.11
CA GLY A 43 -1.92 8.63 -10.96
C GLY A 43 -1.91 10.16 -10.97
N ALA A 44 -2.70 10.78 -11.84
CA ALA A 44 -2.84 12.23 -11.90
C ALA A 44 -3.49 12.80 -10.62
N VAL A 45 -4.56 12.16 -10.13
CA VAL A 45 -5.20 12.54 -8.86
C VAL A 45 -4.21 12.41 -7.71
N PHE A 46 -3.40 11.36 -7.67
CA PHE A 46 -2.38 11.15 -6.66
C PHE A 46 -1.30 12.25 -6.71
N GLY A 47 -0.84 12.59 -7.92
CA GLY A 47 0.13 13.68 -8.14
C GLY A 47 -0.40 15.04 -7.68
N VAL A 48 -1.64 15.38 -8.02
CA VAL A 48 -2.28 16.61 -7.55
C VAL A 48 -2.44 16.60 -6.02
N SER A 49 -2.91 15.50 -5.46
CA SER A 49 -3.13 15.37 -4.02
C SER A 49 -1.83 15.46 -3.22
N SER A 50 -0.69 15.02 -3.76
CA SER A 50 0.61 15.12 -3.09
C SER A 50 1.09 16.56 -2.90
N VAL A 51 0.69 17.46 -3.81
CA VAL A 51 1.02 18.90 -3.71
C VAL A 51 0.00 19.63 -2.83
N PHE A 52 -1.28 19.40 -3.07
CA PHE A 52 -2.34 20.11 -2.34
C PHE A 52 -2.56 19.57 -0.92
N GLY A 53 -2.24 18.31 -0.66
CA GLY A 53 -2.43 17.67 0.65
C GLY A 53 -1.70 18.42 1.78
N PRO A 54 -0.39 18.61 1.72
CA PRO A 54 0.35 19.38 2.73
C PRO A 54 -0.15 20.81 2.91
N LEU A 55 -0.47 21.50 1.80
CA LEU A 55 -0.95 22.89 1.85
C LEU A 55 -2.32 22.97 2.55
N MET A 56 -3.25 22.11 2.18
CA MET A 56 -4.56 22.05 2.83
C MET A 56 -4.45 21.60 4.28
N GLY A 57 -3.57 20.64 4.57
CA GLY A 57 -3.30 20.20 5.93
C GLY A 57 -2.79 21.32 6.83
N ALA A 58 -1.81 22.07 6.38
CA ALA A 58 -1.28 23.24 7.09
C ALA A 58 -2.37 24.30 7.31
N PHE A 59 -3.08 24.68 6.25
CA PHE A 59 -4.17 25.66 6.31
C PHE A 59 -5.25 25.27 7.33
N ILE A 60 -5.72 24.00 7.30
CA ILE A 60 -6.75 23.51 8.23
C ILE A 60 -6.22 23.52 9.67
N THR A 61 -4.97 23.13 9.87
CA THR A 61 -4.36 23.07 11.21
C THR A 61 -4.18 24.46 11.82
N GLU A 62 -3.82 25.44 11.01
CA GLU A 62 -3.61 26.84 11.46
C GLU A 62 -4.93 27.57 11.68
N THR A 63 -5.95 27.36 10.83
CA THR A 63 -7.20 28.12 10.88
C THR A 63 -8.28 27.50 11.77
N LEU A 64 -8.32 26.17 11.85
CA LEU A 64 -9.38 25.46 12.60
C LEU A 64 -8.77 24.65 13.75
N SER A 65 -8.42 23.41 13.52
CA SER A 65 -7.66 22.55 14.41
C SER A 65 -7.24 21.28 13.67
N TRP A 66 -6.22 20.60 14.18
CA TRP A 66 -5.71 19.35 13.59
C TRP A 66 -6.77 18.23 13.51
N HIS A 67 -7.83 18.26 14.34
CA HIS A 67 -8.91 17.28 14.31
C HIS A 67 -9.70 17.32 13.00
N TRP A 68 -9.82 18.49 12.37
CA TRP A 68 -10.55 18.66 11.13
C TRP A 68 -9.94 17.90 9.96
N ILE A 69 -8.63 17.62 9.98
CA ILE A 69 -7.96 16.78 8.99
C ILE A 69 -8.60 15.38 8.93
N PHE A 70 -9.09 14.89 10.08
CA PHE A 70 -9.79 13.60 10.13
C PHE A 70 -11.26 13.72 9.76
N TYR A 71 -11.93 14.74 10.28
CA TYR A 71 -13.38 14.90 10.08
C TYR A 71 -13.74 15.13 8.62
N ILE A 72 -12.91 15.80 7.83
CA ILE A 72 -13.14 16.05 6.41
C ILE A 72 -13.15 14.75 5.58
N ASN A 73 -12.41 13.74 6.01
CA ASN A 73 -12.38 12.45 5.34
C ASN A 73 -13.65 11.60 5.59
N VAL A 74 -14.37 11.84 6.68
CA VAL A 74 -15.57 11.07 7.03
C VAL A 74 -16.70 11.27 6.00
N PRO A 75 -17.14 12.51 5.68
CA PRO A 75 -18.18 12.71 4.68
C PRO A 75 -17.73 12.28 3.27
N ILE A 76 -16.46 12.51 2.90
CA ILE A 76 -15.95 12.09 1.60
C ILE A 76 -15.97 10.56 1.49
N GLY A 77 -15.49 9.86 2.52
CA GLY A 77 -15.51 8.41 2.60
C GLY A 77 -16.94 7.84 2.60
N ALA A 78 -17.87 8.47 3.32
CA ALA A 78 -19.25 8.05 3.34
C ALA A 78 -19.92 8.17 1.96
N VAL A 79 -19.69 9.28 1.24
CA VAL A 79 -20.17 9.46 -0.13
C VAL A 79 -19.57 8.43 -1.07
N ALA A 80 -18.24 8.21 -1.00
CA ALA A 80 -17.57 7.21 -1.82
C ALA A 80 -18.13 5.80 -1.57
N LEU A 81 -18.29 5.42 -0.31
CA LEU A 81 -18.88 4.13 0.07
C LEU A 81 -20.31 3.98 -0.43
N TYR A 82 -21.13 5.01 -0.28
CA TYR A 82 -22.49 5.02 -0.80
C TYR A 82 -22.54 4.83 -2.33
N LEU A 83 -21.70 5.55 -3.07
CA LEU A 83 -21.64 5.44 -4.53
C LEU A 83 -21.20 4.04 -4.96
N ILE A 84 -20.19 3.47 -4.32
CA ILE A 84 -19.73 2.10 -4.61
C ILE A 84 -20.85 1.11 -4.28
N ALA A 85 -21.43 1.16 -3.08
CA ALA A 85 -22.48 0.21 -2.67
C ALA A 85 -23.74 0.29 -3.56
N ARG A 86 -24.03 1.46 -4.11
CA ARG A 86 -25.23 1.68 -4.95
C ARG A 86 -25.03 1.30 -6.41
N HIS A 87 -23.84 1.50 -6.95
CA HIS A 87 -23.59 1.41 -8.40
C HIS A 87 -22.65 0.26 -8.79
N TYR A 88 -21.76 -0.16 -7.89
CA TYR A 88 -20.85 -1.25 -8.18
C TYR A 88 -21.57 -2.59 -8.00
N LYS A 89 -21.60 -3.37 -9.08
CA LYS A 89 -22.02 -4.77 -9.06
C LYS A 89 -20.80 -5.60 -9.41
N GLU A 90 -20.39 -6.45 -8.50
CA GLU A 90 -19.31 -7.38 -8.71
C GLU A 90 -19.67 -8.34 -9.84
N THR A 91 -18.87 -8.35 -10.92
CA THR A 91 -19.07 -9.21 -12.09
C THR A 91 -18.18 -10.44 -12.05
N LEU A 92 -17.13 -10.39 -11.23
CA LEU A 92 -16.21 -11.50 -11.05
C LEU A 92 -16.81 -12.54 -10.09
N GLU A 93 -16.80 -13.81 -10.49
CA GLU A 93 -17.16 -14.89 -9.60
C GLU A 93 -16.18 -14.96 -8.42
N PRO A 94 -16.69 -15.04 -7.18
CA PRO A 94 -15.82 -15.09 -6.00
C PRO A 94 -15.00 -16.39 -6.03
N GLN A 95 -13.74 -16.28 -6.37
CA GLN A 95 -12.79 -17.37 -6.25
C GLN A 95 -12.39 -17.49 -4.77
N LYS A 96 -12.54 -18.69 -4.21
CA LYS A 96 -12.06 -19.02 -2.87
C LYS A 96 -10.53 -19.08 -2.90
N GLN A 97 -9.88 -17.94 -2.72
CA GLN A 97 -8.43 -17.89 -2.59
C GLN A 97 -8.00 -18.20 -1.15
N LYS A 98 -6.96 -18.96 -1.00
CA LYS A 98 -6.35 -19.23 0.30
C LYS A 98 -5.41 -18.09 0.65
N ILE A 99 -5.69 -17.41 1.76
CA ILE A 99 -4.85 -16.30 2.22
C ILE A 99 -3.58 -16.88 2.87
N ASP A 100 -2.42 -16.50 2.38
CA ASP A 100 -1.13 -16.79 3.03
C ASP A 100 -0.92 -15.87 4.26
N TRP A 101 -1.50 -16.28 5.40
CA TRP A 101 -1.36 -15.54 6.66
C TRP A 101 0.08 -15.48 7.15
N LEU A 102 0.88 -16.51 6.87
CA LEU A 102 2.27 -16.57 7.32
C LEU A 102 3.14 -15.63 6.49
N GLY A 103 2.99 -15.64 5.17
CA GLY A 103 3.65 -14.67 4.29
C GLY A 103 3.24 -13.24 4.62
N ALA A 104 1.92 -12.97 4.74
CA ALA A 104 1.42 -11.66 5.07
C ALA A 104 1.96 -11.12 6.41
N SER A 105 1.92 -11.92 7.48
CA SER A 105 2.39 -11.49 8.79
C SER A 105 3.90 -11.25 8.83
N THR A 106 4.70 -12.11 8.21
CA THR A 106 6.15 -11.95 8.17
C THR A 106 6.57 -10.74 7.33
N LEU A 107 5.88 -10.47 6.22
CA LEU A 107 6.10 -9.27 5.42
C LEU A 107 5.78 -7.99 6.21
N VAL A 108 4.62 -7.96 6.90
CA VAL A 108 4.23 -6.82 7.75
C VAL A 108 5.29 -6.57 8.85
N ILE A 109 5.73 -7.62 9.54
CA ILE A 109 6.77 -7.51 10.58
C ILE A 109 8.06 -6.97 9.98
N ALA A 110 8.51 -7.50 8.83
CA ALA A 110 9.73 -7.05 8.18
C ALA A 110 9.68 -5.57 7.81
N VAL A 111 8.57 -5.12 7.18
CA VAL A 111 8.38 -3.72 6.77
C VAL A 111 8.27 -2.80 7.99
N VAL A 112 7.50 -3.16 9.00
CA VAL A 112 7.34 -2.36 10.22
C VAL A 112 8.67 -2.21 10.95
N CYS A 113 9.43 -3.29 11.14
CA CYS A 113 10.75 -3.22 11.78
C CYS A 113 11.74 -2.37 10.96
N LEU A 114 11.71 -2.50 9.63
CA LEU A 114 12.53 -1.67 8.75
C LEU A 114 12.17 -0.19 8.86
N MET A 115 10.89 0.16 8.85
CA MET A 115 10.44 1.54 8.97
C MET A 115 10.81 2.13 10.35
N PHE A 116 10.64 1.39 11.43
CA PHE A 116 11.09 1.83 12.75
C PHE A 116 12.62 2.00 12.81
N ALA A 117 13.37 1.11 12.17
CA ALA A 117 14.83 1.23 12.13
C ALA A 117 15.27 2.51 11.41
N LEU A 118 14.60 2.86 10.31
CA LEU A 118 14.89 4.08 9.56
C LEU A 118 14.45 5.35 10.28
N GLU A 119 13.30 5.33 10.95
CA GLU A 119 12.76 6.48 11.71
C GLU A 119 13.59 6.80 12.95
N LEU A 120 14.01 5.76 13.69
CA LEU A 120 14.79 5.92 14.91
C LEU A 120 16.28 6.21 14.62
N GLY A 121 16.75 5.88 13.42
CA GLY A 121 18.14 6.10 13.01
C GLY A 121 18.47 7.55 12.76
N GLY A 122 19.53 8.03 13.42
CA GLY A 122 19.99 9.41 13.27
C GLY A 122 19.36 10.41 14.23
N GLU A 123 18.12 10.20 14.69
CA GLU A 123 17.46 11.08 15.67
C GLU A 123 17.57 10.50 17.09
N ALA A 124 17.00 9.33 17.33
CA ALA A 124 16.96 8.73 18.68
C ALA A 124 18.17 7.83 18.96
N TYR A 125 18.69 7.16 17.94
CA TYR A 125 19.84 6.25 18.06
C TYR A 125 20.86 6.53 16.96
N SER A 126 22.15 6.44 17.33
CA SER A 126 23.24 6.47 16.35
C SER A 126 23.12 5.24 15.42
N TRP A 127 23.44 5.42 14.13
CA TRP A 127 23.39 4.34 13.11
C TRP A 127 24.23 3.11 13.48
N THR A 128 25.21 3.27 14.33
CA THR A 128 26.10 2.21 14.83
C THR A 128 25.65 1.60 16.14
N SER A 129 24.50 2.03 16.69
CA SER A 129 24.02 1.51 17.97
C SER A 129 23.62 0.04 17.87
N PRO A 130 23.93 -0.80 18.88
CA PRO A 130 23.55 -2.21 18.89
C PRO A 130 22.04 -2.42 18.74
N SER A 131 21.23 -1.53 19.33
CA SER A 131 19.76 -1.59 19.24
C SER A 131 19.27 -1.41 17.81
N LEU A 132 19.84 -0.46 17.06
CA LEU A 132 19.46 -0.20 15.69
C LEU A 132 19.91 -1.34 14.76
N ILE A 133 21.15 -1.82 14.97
CA ILE A 133 21.68 -2.97 14.20
C ILE A 133 20.82 -4.21 14.44
N SER A 134 20.40 -4.46 15.69
CA SER A 134 19.53 -5.61 16.00
C SER A 134 18.15 -5.47 15.34
N LEU A 135 17.60 -4.27 15.25
CA LEU A 135 16.31 -4.00 14.60
C LEU A 135 16.40 -4.23 13.07
N PHE A 136 17.48 -3.79 12.43
CA PHE A 136 17.75 -4.12 11.02
C PHE A 136 17.95 -5.63 10.81
N GLY A 137 18.70 -6.28 11.70
CA GLY A 137 18.90 -7.73 11.67
C GLY A 137 17.59 -8.50 11.79
N PHE A 138 16.70 -8.06 12.67
CA PHE A 138 15.37 -8.65 12.83
C PHE A 138 14.48 -8.43 11.61
N ALA A 139 14.47 -7.23 11.04
CA ALA A 139 13.76 -6.92 9.80
C ALA A 139 14.24 -7.82 8.64
N PHE A 140 15.56 -7.98 8.51
CA PHE A 140 16.17 -8.83 7.49
C PHE A 140 15.85 -10.31 7.70
N ALA A 141 15.90 -10.80 8.94
CA ALA A 141 15.52 -12.17 9.28
C ALA A 141 14.04 -12.44 8.96
N ALA A 142 13.14 -11.52 9.32
CA ALA A 142 11.72 -11.61 8.99
C ALA A 142 11.48 -11.63 7.47
N PHE A 143 12.25 -10.85 6.72
CA PHE A 143 12.18 -10.85 5.25
C PHE A 143 12.67 -12.16 4.63
N ILE A 144 13.71 -12.78 5.20
CA ILE A 144 14.15 -14.12 4.79
C ILE A 144 13.04 -15.15 5.06
N VAL A 145 12.44 -15.11 6.26
CA VAL A 145 11.31 -16.01 6.59
C VAL A 145 10.15 -15.81 5.63
N PHE A 146 9.82 -14.56 5.29
CA PHE A 146 8.82 -14.25 4.26
C PHE A 146 9.13 -14.94 2.93
N ILE A 147 10.36 -14.81 2.41
CA ILE A 147 10.75 -15.45 1.14
C ILE A 147 10.58 -16.99 1.20
N PHE A 148 10.91 -17.61 2.34
CA PHE A 148 10.71 -19.05 2.51
C PHE A 148 9.23 -19.44 2.62
N ALA A 149 8.42 -18.65 3.32
CA ALA A 149 6.98 -18.85 3.41
C ALA A 149 6.33 -18.76 2.03
N GLU A 150 6.64 -17.69 1.30
CA GLU A 150 6.15 -17.41 -0.03
C GLU A 150 6.45 -18.53 -1.05
N ARG A 151 7.65 -19.13 -0.95
CA ARG A 151 8.02 -20.26 -1.82
C ARG A 151 7.25 -21.54 -1.52
N ARG A 152 6.65 -21.67 -0.34
CA ARG A 152 5.87 -22.83 0.08
C ARG A 152 4.37 -22.60 0.03
N ALA A 153 3.94 -21.37 -0.13
CA ALA A 153 2.53 -21.01 -0.22
C ALA A 153 1.88 -21.58 -1.48
N GLU A 154 0.67 -22.11 -1.35
CA GLU A 154 -0.13 -22.56 -2.49
C GLU A 154 -0.57 -21.36 -3.37
N GLU A 155 -0.89 -20.24 -2.74
CA GLU A 155 -1.24 -18.99 -3.41
C GLU A 155 -0.35 -17.85 -2.89
N PRO A 156 0.86 -17.69 -3.47
CA PRO A 156 1.83 -16.70 -3.02
C PRO A 156 1.35 -15.28 -3.29
N ILE A 157 1.63 -14.35 -2.36
CA ILE A 157 1.35 -12.91 -2.49
C ILE A 157 2.17 -12.32 -3.66
N ILE A 158 3.44 -12.75 -3.76
CA ILE A 158 4.35 -12.37 -4.85
C ILE A 158 4.65 -13.60 -5.68
N SER A 159 4.03 -13.72 -6.84
CA SER A 159 4.29 -14.83 -7.75
C SER A 159 5.69 -14.73 -8.37
N PHE A 160 6.68 -15.36 -7.75
CA PHE A 160 8.06 -15.41 -8.28
C PHE A 160 8.16 -16.02 -9.68
N TRP A 161 7.16 -16.81 -10.09
CA TRP A 161 7.08 -17.36 -11.43
C TRP A 161 6.96 -16.26 -12.50
N MET A 162 6.31 -15.13 -12.17
CA MET A 162 6.21 -13.97 -13.09
C MET A 162 7.58 -13.42 -13.45
N PHE A 163 8.54 -13.42 -12.53
CA PHE A 163 9.91 -12.97 -12.77
C PHE A 163 10.74 -13.96 -13.60
N LYS A 164 10.37 -15.26 -13.62
CA LYS A 164 11.03 -16.29 -14.42
C LYS A 164 10.62 -16.28 -15.90
N LYS A 165 9.49 -15.70 -16.25
CA LYS A 165 9.09 -15.62 -17.65
C LYS A 165 9.93 -14.57 -18.38
N LYS A 166 10.66 -15.03 -19.39
CA LYS A 166 11.47 -14.20 -20.32
C LYS A 166 10.70 -13.03 -20.95
N ILE A 167 9.36 -13.03 -20.89
CA ILE A 167 8.46 -11.99 -21.37
C ILE A 167 8.74 -10.65 -20.69
N ILE A 168 8.99 -10.63 -19.37
CA ILE A 168 9.29 -9.37 -18.65
C ILE A 168 10.64 -8.82 -19.06
N CYS A 169 11.65 -9.69 -19.23
CA CYS A 169 12.94 -9.27 -19.80
C CYS A 169 12.83 -8.77 -21.24
N HIS A 170 11.91 -9.31 -22.04
CA HIS A 170 11.73 -8.88 -23.42
C HIS A 170 11.04 -7.51 -23.50
N ILE A 171 10.06 -7.25 -22.64
CA ILE A 171 9.39 -5.94 -22.55
C ILE A 171 10.36 -4.88 -22.02
N ALA A 172 11.16 -5.20 -21.00
CA ALA A 172 12.17 -4.29 -20.49
C ALA A 172 13.24 -3.94 -21.55
N ASN A 173 13.71 -4.91 -22.32
CA ASN A 173 14.64 -4.69 -23.42
C ASN A 173 14.01 -3.89 -24.58
N HIS A 174 12.74 -4.13 -24.92
CA HIS A 174 12.07 -3.36 -25.97
C HIS A 174 11.83 -1.89 -25.56
N CYS A 175 11.53 -1.62 -24.30
CA CYS A 175 11.44 -0.24 -23.81
C CYS A 175 12.78 0.48 -23.79
N PHE A 176 13.89 -0.24 -23.66
CA PHE A 176 15.24 0.35 -23.68
C PHE A 176 15.74 0.66 -25.09
N TYR A 177 15.26 -0.06 -26.11
CA TYR A 177 15.64 0.15 -27.52
C TYR A 177 14.81 1.23 -28.26
N LEU A 178 13.72 1.71 -27.65
CA LEU A 178 12.87 2.77 -28.21
C LEU A 178 13.19 4.17 -27.63
N ARG A 179 14.33 4.32 -27.00
CA ARG A 179 14.89 5.59 -26.51
C ARG A 179 16.23 5.81 -27.22
#